data_9db31f76e69eda4bd5d0fc9ec76587f6
#
_entry.id   9db31f76e69eda4bd5d0fc9ec76587f6
#
_cell.length_a   1.000
_cell.length_b   1.000
_cell.length_c   1.000
_cell.angle_alpha   90.00
_cell.angle_beta   90.00
_cell.angle_gamma   90.00
#
_symmetry.space_group_name_H-M   'P 1'
#
loop_
_entity.id
_entity.type
_entity.pdbx_description
1 polymer ?
#
loop_
_entity_poly.entity_id
_entity_poly.type
_entity_poly.pdbx_seq_one_letter_code
_entity_poly.pdbx_strand_id
1 'polypeptide(L)'
;MPNRHRREKTATGGLFLAASDASVVRPVRRTWRVAADFDNLIRLERADPRPEGGFHLVDTTMMYAPKSGGVKRYLGAKRAWLQAMRPQVRHTLVVPGARTRSEGRGLVTVAAPRLPFGDGYRLPASLTKWETVIRLLRPDVIEAGDVFVPGHAALEAGQALGAPVVGFCHTDAAALAALHLGDWAEAPAFNFWAQTFQRFDHVIAPSRHMAQRLGDAGIERVTVNPLGVDVDLFDPAHGDRAKLLRRLDLPDSTRLLVFAGRPAREKNVEAMITAVERLGGPYHLLLIGAGRDARYAPNLTCLDYERDPHRLAATLASCDAFLHANEHEIFGLVLLEAMAAGLPVVGPKQGGVGELVDAEVGQLAHSSDPAHLAEAIEALFSRDRAAIAAAARARTVERHSWDAVFERLTAIYAGLAARAPIQPFALSA
;
A
#
# COMPACT_ATOMS: atom_id res chain seq x y z
N MET A 1 -37.90 47.59 -34.58
CA MET A 1 -38.69 47.62 -35.84
C MET A 1 -37.74 47.46 -37.02
N PRO A 2 -38.13 46.79 -38.08
CA PRO A 2 -38.92 45.56 -38.26
C PRO A 2 -38.17 44.54 -39.14
N ASN A 3 -38.44 43.35 -39.34
CA ASN A 3 -39.57 42.59 -39.82
C ASN A 3 -39.11 41.21 -40.34
N ARG A 4 -39.74 40.15 -39.91
CA ARG A 4 -40.45 39.09 -40.64
C ARG A 4 -39.77 38.34 -41.80
N HIS A 5 -39.65 36.98 -41.70
CA HIS A 5 -40.65 36.09 -42.32
C HIS A 5 -40.51 34.64 -41.91
N ARG A 6 -41.65 34.11 -41.47
CA ARG A 6 -42.04 32.69 -41.39
C ARG A 6 -41.95 32.01 -42.76
N ARG A 7 -41.70 30.69 -42.75
CA ARG A 7 -42.51 29.71 -43.50
C ARG A 7 -42.41 28.32 -42.92
N GLU A 8 -43.53 27.88 -42.41
CA GLU A 8 -43.88 26.46 -42.26
C GLU A 8 -44.01 25.80 -43.63
N LYS A 9 -43.69 24.48 -43.68
CA LYS A 9 -44.53 23.54 -44.47
C LYS A 9 -44.35 22.12 -43.97
N THR A 10 -45.43 21.57 -43.51
CA THR A 10 -45.86 20.20 -43.33
C THR A 10 -45.80 19.37 -44.62
N ALA A 11 -45.48 18.06 -44.47
CA ALA A 11 -46.20 16.94 -45.11
C ALA A 11 -45.57 15.60 -44.70
N THR A 12 -46.26 14.86 -43.91
CA THR A 12 -46.82 13.49 -44.02
C THR A 12 -46.31 12.63 -45.17
N GLY A 13 -45.91 11.41 -44.86
CA GLY A 13 -45.72 10.31 -45.79
C GLY A 13 -45.20 9.09 -45.10
N GLY A 14 -46.07 8.23 -44.54
CA GLY A 14 -45.71 6.88 -44.09
C GLY A 14 -45.57 5.94 -45.29
N LEU A 15 -44.82 4.89 -45.13
CA LEU A 15 -45.19 3.56 -45.64
C LEU A 15 -44.18 2.46 -45.19
N PHE A 16 -44.74 1.48 -44.53
CA PHE A 16 -44.56 0.01 -44.62
C PHE A 16 -43.17 -0.67 -44.50
N LEU A 17 -43.10 -1.45 -43.46
CA LEU A 17 -42.65 -2.85 -43.32
C LEU A 17 -41.93 -3.51 -44.50
N ALA A 18 -40.71 -3.94 -44.26
CA ALA A 18 -40.26 -5.25 -44.72
C ALA A 18 -39.32 -5.85 -43.68
N ALA A 19 -39.72 -6.98 -43.16
CA ALA A 19 -38.91 -7.88 -42.34
C ALA A 19 -37.92 -8.64 -43.23
N SER A 20 -36.86 -9.07 -42.60
CA SER A 20 -35.86 -10.09 -42.93
C SER A 20 -34.49 -9.52 -43.26
N ASP A 21 -33.55 -9.61 -42.26
CA ASP A 21 -32.46 -10.55 -42.35
C ASP A 21 -31.72 -10.61 -41.00
N ALA A 22 -31.83 -11.77 -40.39
CA ALA A 22 -30.97 -12.12 -39.25
C ALA A 22 -29.54 -12.30 -39.78
N SER A 23 -28.82 -11.17 -39.92
CA SER A 23 -27.38 -11.22 -40.18
C SER A 23 -26.68 -11.68 -38.91
N VAL A 24 -26.32 -12.95 -38.94
CA VAL A 24 -25.36 -13.64 -38.08
C VAL A 24 -24.22 -12.67 -37.75
N VAL A 25 -24.22 -12.14 -36.51
CA VAL A 25 -23.05 -11.48 -35.94
C VAL A 25 -21.98 -12.55 -35.84
N ARG A 26 -21.13 -12.67 -36.84
CA ARG A 26 -19.91 -13.48 -36.78
C ARG A 26 -19.06 -12.91 -35.65
N PRO A 27 -18.67 -13.71 -34.65
CA PRO A 27 -17.71 -13.25 -33.67
C PRO A 27 -16.44 -12.88 -34.42
N VAL A 28 -16.04 -11.63 -34.36
CA VAL A 28 -14.74 -11.17 -34.84
C VAL A 28 -13.70 -11.91 -34.01
N ARG A 29 -13.21 -13.04 -34.52
CA ARG A 29 -12.00 -13.66 -33.99
C ARG A 29 -10.86 -12.68 -34.24
N ARG A 30 -10.63 -11.80 -33.27
CA ARG A 30 -9.36 -11.09 -33.18
C ARG A 30 -8.30 -12.13 -32.85
N THR A 31 -7.67 -12.70 -33.88
CA THR A 31 -6.44 -13.44 -33.75
C THR A 31 -5.38 -12.45 -33.29
N TRP A 32 -5.22 -12.35 -31.99
CA TRP A 32 -4.10 -11.63 -31.40
C TRP A 32 -2.84 -12.37 -31.82
N ARG A 33 -2.01 -11.78 -32.68
CA ARG A 33 -0.61 -12.19 -32.78
C ARG A 33 -0.05 -11.91 -31.39
N VAL A 34 0.16 -12.98 -30.62
CA VAL A 34 0.88 -12.93 -29.35
C VAL A 34 2.26 -12.43 -29.72
N ALA A 35 2.59 -11.20 -29.32
CA ALA A 35 3.91 -10.65 -29.57
C ALA A 35 4.94 -11.49 -28.81
N ALA A 36 6.17 -11.58 -29.32
CA ALA A 36 7.28 -12.36 -28.74
C ALA A 36 7.50 -12.11 -27.22
N ASP A 37 7.02 -10.99 -26.70
CA ASP A 37 7.00 -10.65 -25.26
C ASP A 37 6.15 -11.60 -24.40
N PHE A 38 5.11 -12.25 -24.97
CA PHE A 38 4.26 -13.21 -24.25
C PHE A 38 4.77 -14.65 -24.31
N ASP A 39 5.62 -14.99 -25.26
CA ASP A 39 6.14 -16.35 -25.41
C ASP A 39 6.96 -16.79 -24.20
N ASN A 40 7.66 -15.85 -23.57
CA ASN A 40 8.42 -16.10 -22.35
C ASN A 40 7.52 -16.40 -21.14
N LEU A 41 6.36 -15.73 -21.04
CA LEU A 41 5.36 -16.00 -20.01
C LEU A 41 4.72 -17.37 -20.18
N ILE A 42 4.38 -17.74 -21.42
CA ILE A 42 3.81 -19.05 -21.76
C ILE A 42 4.80 -20.18 -21.46
N ARG A 43 6.09 -19.99 -21.74
CA ARG A 43 7.14 -20.97 -21.43
C ARG A 43 7.29 -21.20 -19.93
N LEU A 44 7.22 -20.13 -19.13
CA LEU A 44 7.31 -20.23 -17.69
C LEU A 44 6.13 -20.99 -17.08
N GLU A 45 4.92 -20.74 -17.54
CA GLU A 45 3.73 -21.47 -17.10
C GLU A 45 3.80 -22.96 -17.38
N ARG A 46 4.43 -23.34 -18.51
CA ARG A 46 4.61 -24.75 -18.89
C ARG A 46 5.78 -25.42 -18.15
N ALA A 47 6.76 -24.64 -17.72
CA ALA A 47 7.99 -25.16 -17.10
C ALA A 47 7.88 -25.33 -15.57
N ASP A 48 6.89 -24.68 -14.94
CA ASP A 48 6.76 -24.66 -13.49
C ASP A 48 5.40 -25.26 -13.07
N PRO A 49 5.32 -26.58 -12.88
CA PRO A 49 4.07 -27.23 -12.47
C PRO A 49 3.64 -26.74 -11.09
N ARG A 50 2.33 -26.69 -10.87
CA ARG A 50 1.77 -26.39 -9.55
C ARG A 50 2.32 -27.38 -8.52
N PRO A 51 2.79 -26.90 -7.36
CA PRO A 51 3.17 -27.80 -6.28
C PRO A 51 1.97 -28.66 -5.85
N GLU A 52 2.20 -29.94 -5.60
CA GLU A 52 1.17 -30.85 -5.13
C GLU A 52 0.59 -30.39 -3.80
N GLY A 53 -0.73 -30.26 -3.70
CA GLY A 53 -1.43 -29.77 -2.50
C GLY A 53 -1.27 -28.25 -2.23
N GLY A 54 -0.66 -27.49 -3.16
CA GLY A 54 -0.52 -26.03 -3.05
C GLY A 54 -1.47 -25.26 -3.96
N PHE A 55 -1.31 -23.94 -3.96
CA PHE A 55 -2.06 -23.04 -4.84
C PHE A 55 -1.15 -21.95 -5.44
N HIS A 56 -1.61 -21.34 -6.52
CA HIS A 56 -0.91 -20.23 -7.17
C HIS A 56 -1.56 -18.89 -6.78
N LEU A 57 -0.84 -18.07 -6.04
CA LEU A 57 -1.21 -16.71 -5.70
C LEU A 57 -0.58 -15.73 -6.69
N VAL A 58 -1.38 -14.87 -7.30
CA VAL A 58 -0.90 -13.75 -8.11
C VAL A 58 -1.22 -12.45 -7.41
N ASP A 59 -0.18 -11.69 -7.04
CA ASP A 59 -0.32 -10.31 -6.56
C ASP A 59 -0.19 -9.35 -7.73
N THR A 60 -1.02 -8.30 -7.77
CA THR A 60 -0.92 -7.26 -8.79
C THR A 60 -1.15 -5.87 -8.23
N THR A 61 -0.32 -4.92 -8.64
CA THR A 61 -0.45 -3.50 -8.25
C THR A 61 0.33 -2.58 -9.19
N MET A 62 -0.13 -1.34 -9.33
CA MET A 62 0.67 -0.28 -9.94
C MET A 62 1.62 0.43 -8.95
N MET A 63 1.44 0.23 -7.65
CA MET A 63 2.18 0.91 -6.59
C MET A 63 3.58 0.31 -6.36
N TYR A 64 4.28 -0.03 -7.45
CA TYR A 64 5.60 -0.66 -7.45
C TYR A 64 6.59 0.14 -8.29
N ALA A 65 7.38 0.99 -7.64
CA ALA A 65 8.39 1.82 -8.27
C ALA A 65 9.75 1.69 -7.55
N PRO A 66 10.87 2.10 -8.17
CA PRO A 66 12.19 2.01 -7.53
C PRO A 66 12.26 2.65 -6.15
N LYS A 67 11.60 3.80 -5.98
CA LYS A 67 11.55 4.56 -4.72
C LYS A 67 10.18 4.45 -4.01
N SER A 68 9.32 3.49 -4.37
CA SER A 68 8.05 3.29 -3.64
C SER A 68 8.30 2.74 -2.23
N GLY A 69 7.45 3.19 -1.29
CA GLY A 69 7.61 2.91 0.13
C GLY A 69 6.97 1.58 0.60
N GLY A 70 5.93 1.69 1.45
CA GLY A 70 5.33 0.58 2.20
C GLY A 70 4.85 -0.59 1.37
N VAL A 71 4.11 -0.34 0.27
CA VAL A 71 3.55 -1.40 -0.59
C VAL A 71 4.65 -2.29 -1.18
N LYS A 72 5.72 -1.69 -1.71
CA LYS A 72 6.85 -2.47 -2.25
C LYS A 72 7.55 -3.28 -1.18
N ARG A 73 7.72 -2.72 0.01
CA ARG A 73 8.34 -3.40 1.16
C ARG A 73 7.50 -4.59 1.60
N TYR A 74 6.20 -4.39 1.76
CA TYR A 74 5.24 -5.46 2.06
C TYR A 74 5.29 -6.59 1.02
N LEU A 75 5.20 -6.27 -0.27
CA LEU A 75 5.24 -7.27 -1.35
C LEU A 75 6.58 -8.01 -1.40
N GLY A 76 7.69 -7.32 -1.15
CA GLY A 76 9.02 -7.92 -1.07
C GLY A 76 9.14 -8.89 0.09
N ALA A 77 8.68 -8.50 1.28
CA ALA A 77 8.68 -9.33 2.47
C ALA A 77 7.75 -10.55 2.31
N LYS A 78 6.51 -10.35 1.83
CA LYS A 78 5.56 -11.42 1.54
C LYS A 78 6.14 -12.47 0.61
N ARG A 79 6.78 -12.03 -0.46
CA ARG A 79 7.40 -12.91 -1.42
C ARG A 79 8.55 -13.72 -0.83
N ALA A 80 9.47 -13.07 -0.09
CA ALA A 80 10.58 -13.75 0.57
C ALA A 80 10.07 -14.77 1.59
N TRP A 81 9.07 -14.39 2.38
CA TRP A 81 8.45 -15.25 3.36
C TRP A 81 7.76 -16.48 2.74
N LEU A 82 6.94 -16.28 1.69
CA LEU A 82 6.29 -17.39 0.99
C LEU A 82 7.31 -18.38 0.42
N GLN A 83 8.39 -17.89 -0.18
CA GLN A 83 9.46 -18.73 -0.72
C GLN A 83 10.16 -19.57 0.36
N ALA A 84 10.36 -19.00 1.54
CA ALA A 84 11.05 -19.67 2.65
C ALA A 84 10.14 -20.60 3.45
N MET A 85 8.94 -20.13 3.80
CA MET A 85 8.06 -20.77 4.79
C MET A 85 6.90 -21.55 4.17
N ARG A 86 6.55 -21.29 2.91
CA ARG A 86 5.41 -21.90 2.22
C ARG A 86 5.78 -22.25 0.77
N PRO A 87 6.80 -23.11 0.54
CA PRO A 87 7.26 -23.45 -0.81
C PRO A 87 6.18 -24.12 -1.69
N GLN A 88 5.13 -24.67 -1.07
CA GLN A 88 3.95 -25.21 -1.76
C GLN A 88 3.04 -24.10 -2.34
N VAL A 89 3.19 -22.84 -1.90
CA VAL A 89 2.47 -21.71 -2.48
C VAL A 89 3.31 -21.10 -3.60
N ARG A 90 2.89 -21.31 -4.84
CA ARG A 90 3.48 -20.59 -5.97
C ARG A 90 3.05 -19.12 -5.90
N HIS A 91 4.02 -18.21 -5.90
CA HIS A 91 3.73 -16.77 -5.83
C HIS A 91 4.28 -16.04 -7.05
N THR A 92 3.40 -15.29 -7.73
CA THR A 92 3.79 -14.42 -8.85
C THR A 92 3.34 -12.98 -8.57
N LEU A 93 4.29 -12.05 -8.70
CA LEU A 93 4.04 -10.62 -8.56
C LEU A 93 4.01 -9.94 -9.93
N VAL A 94 2.87 -9.34 -10.30
CA VAL A 94 2.65 -8.64 -11.58
C VAL A 94 2.67 -7.13 -11.34
N VAL A 95 3.64 -6.43 -11.94
CA VAL A 95 3.88 -5.00 -11.70
C VAL A 95 4.20 -4.24 -12.99
N PRO A 96 4.12 -2.88 -12.99
CA PRO A 96 4.49 -2.10 -14.16
C PRO A 96 5.98 -2.20 -14.48
N GLY A 97 6.31 -2.35 -15.76
CA GLY A 97 7.68 -2.40 -16.25
C GLY A 97 7.90 -1.65 -17.55
N ALA A 98 9.12 -1.69 -18.08
CA ALA A 98 9.43 -1.13 -19.39
C ALA A 98 8.91 -1.99 -20.54
N ARG A 99 8.84 -3.30 -20.31
CA ARG A 99 8.39 -4.32 -21.26
C ARG A 99 7.50 -5.32 -20.53
N THR A 100 6.66 -6.03 -21.31
CA THR A 100 5.89 -7.17 -20.78
C THR A 100 6.75 -8.42 -20.85
N ARG A 101 7.22 -8.90 -19.70
CA ARG A 101 8.06 -10.09 -19.62
C ARG A 101 8.14 -10.66 -18.20
N SER A 102 8.58 -11.89 -18.08
CA SER A 102 9.06 -12.43 -16.82
C SER A 102 10.49 -11.95 -16.53
N GLU A 103 10.70 -11.47 -15.32
CA GLU A 103 12.02 -11.11 -14.80
C GLU A 103 12.65 -12.28 -14.01
N GLY A 104 11.98 -13.43 -13.98
CA GLY A 104 12.39 -14.61 -13.20
C GLY A 104 11.91 -14.57 -11.75
N ARG A 105 12.07 -15.71 -11.06
CA ARG A 105 11.70 -15.88 -9.64
C ARG A 105 10.27 -15.40 -9.29
N GLY A 106 9.27 -15.58 -10.18
CA GLY A 106 7.89 -15.15 -9.95
C GLY A 106 7.68 -13.62 -10.02
N LEU A 107 8.53 -12.85 -10.69
CA LEU A 107 8.30 -11.44 -10.99
C LEU A 107 7.96 -11.29 -12.47
N VAL A 108 6.81 -10.73 -12.76
CA VAL A 108 6.33 -10.43 -14.11
C VAL A 108 6.09 -8.92 -14.22
N THR A 109 6.62 -8.34 -15.29
CA THR A 109 6.38 -6.94 -15.59
C THR A 109 5.40 -6.80 -16.75
N VAL A 110 4.54 -5.77 -16.70
CA VAL A 110 3.65 -5.36 -17.80
C VAL A 110 4.08 -4.00 -18.31
N ALA A 111 4.25 -3.86 -19.62
CA ALA A 111 4.69 -2.62 -20.23
C ALA A 111 3.77 -1.45 -19.89
N ALA A 112 4.33 -0.42 -19.27
CA ALA A 112 3.65 0.79 -18.89
C ALA A 112 4.57 2.01 -19.06
N PRO A 113 4.10 3.14 -19.61
CA PRO A 113 4.90 4.35 -19.74
C PRO A 113 5.31 4.90 -18.37
N ARG A 114 6.47 5.54 -18.30
CA ARG A 114 6.88 6.26 -17.10
C ARG A 114 6.04 7.51 -16.95
N LEU A 115 5.64 7.81 -15.71
CA LEU A 115 5.17 9.14 -15.38
C LEU A 115 6.37 10.11 -15.42
N PRO A 116 6.20 11.32 -16.00
CA PRO A 116 7.28 12.31 -16.08
C PRO A 116 7.68 12.84 -14.70
N PHE A 117 6.82 12.68 -13.70
CA PHE A 117 7.01 12.99 -12.28
C PHE A 117 6.65 11.76 -11.43
N GLY A 118 7.08 11.70 -10.19
CA GLY A 118 6.68 10.61 -9.26
C GLY A 118 7.67 9.48 -9.15
N ASP A 119 8.95 9.77 -8.96
CA ASP A 119 9.96 8.82 -8.47
C ASP A 119 10.10 7.50 -9.22
N GLY A 120 9.74 7.52 -10.53
CA GLY A 120 9.86 6.35 -11.41
C GLY A 120 8.61 5.46 -11.44
N TYR A 121 7.47 5.95 -10.94
CA TYR A 121 6.19 5.29 -11.15
C TYR A 121 5.84 5.20 -12.64
N ARG A 122 5.09 4.17 -12.98
CA ARG A 122 4.59 3.92 -14.32
C ARG A 122 3.08 3.85 -14.31
N LEU A 123 2.44 4.36 -15.36
CA LEU A 123 0.98 4.38 -15.50
C LEU A 123 0.53 3.20 -16.36
N PRO A 124 -0.11 2.17 -15.79
CA PRO A 124 -0.80 1.14 -16.57
C PRO A 124 -1.89 1.76 -17.44
N ALA A 125 -1.78 1.62 -18.77
CA ALA A 125 -2.70 2.22 -19.70
C ALA A 125 -3.59 1.22 -20.43
N SER A 126 -3.36 -0.10 -20.27
CA SER A 126 -4.07 -1.16 -20.98
C SER A 126 -4.58 -2.24 -20.03
N LEU A 127 -5.85 -2.18 -19.72
CA LEU A 127 -6.56 -3.20 -18.95
C LEU A 127 -6.42 -4.58 -19.61
N THR A 128 -6.67 -4.68 -20.91
CA THR A 128 -6.61 -5.96 -21.65
C THR A 128 -5.24 -6.62 -21.58
N LYS A 129 -4.14 -5.84 -21.66
CA LYS A 129 -2.78 -6.43 -21.54
C LYS A 129 -2.56 -7.00 -20.15
N TRP A 130 -2.99 -6.27 -19.13
CA TRP A 130 -2.84 -6.69 -17.74
C TRP A 130 -3.66 -7.95 -17.44
N GLU A 131 -4.94 -7.93 -17.83
CA GLU A 131 -5.84 -9.09 -17.78
C GLU A 131 -5.25 -10.31 -18.46
N THR A 132 -4.77 -10.15 -19.72
CA THR A 132 -4.16 -11.23 -20.47
C THR A 132 -2.97 -11.86 -19.73
N VAL A 133 -2.10 -11.05 -19.14
CA VAL A 133 -0.97 -11.55 -18.35
C VAL A 133 -1.45 -12.35 -17.16
N ILE A 134 -2.40 -11.85 -16.37
CA ILE A 134 -2.94 -12.54 -15.20
C ILE A 134 -3.59 -13.87 -15.62
N ARG A 135 -4.38 -13.88 -16.69
CA ARG A 135 -5.03 -15.11 -17.22
C ARG A 135 -4.03 -16.15 -17.70
N LEU A 136 -2.93 -15.74 -18.34
CA LEU A 136 -1.85 -16.65 -18.74
C LEU A 136 -1.16 -17.31 -17.55
N LEU A 137 -1.10 -16.63 -16.40
CA LEU A 137 -0.52 -17.16 -15.17
C LEU A 137 -1.43 -18.18 -14.46
N ARG A 138 -2.72 -18.27 -14.81
CA ARG A 138 -3.69 -19.21 -14.23
C ARG A 138 -3.66 -19.26 -12.68
N PRO A 139 -3.86 -18.13 -11.98
CA PRO A 139 -3.90 -18.12 -10.52
C PRO A 139 -5.08 -18.93 -9.98
N ASP A 140 -4.91 -19.46 -8.78
CA ASP A 140 -6.00 -19.98 -7.95
C ASP A 140 -6.61 -18.90 -7.06
N VAL A 141 -5.81 -17.86 -6.74
CA VAL A 141 -6.22 -16.64 -6.02
C VAL A 141 -5.49 -15.45 -6.60
N ILE A 142 -6.16 -14.31 -6.72
CA ILE A 142 -5.55 -13.05 -7.15
C ILE A 142 -5.66 -12.05 -6.01
N GLU A 143 -4.54 -11.39 -5.63
CA GLU A 143 -4.59 -10.21 -4.76
C GLU A 143 -4.38 -8.94 -5.58
N ALA A 144 -5.31 -8.01 -5.49
CA ALA A 144 -5.23 -6.68 -6.07
C ALA A 144 -4.85 -5.67 -4.99
N GLY A 145 -3.65 -5.09 -5.10
CA GLY A 145 -3.13 -4.09 -4.15
C GLY A 145 -3.54 -2.65 -4.47
N ASP A 146 -4.42 -2.44 -5.45
CA ASP A 146 -4.99 -1.13 -5.79
C ASP A 146 -6.30 -1.27 -6.57
N VAL A 147 -7.05 -0.17 -6.66
CA VAL A 147 -8.36 -0.08 -7.34
C VAL A 147 -8.27 0.44 -8.78
N PHE A 148 -7.07 0.59 -9.32
CA PHE A 148 -6.84 1.12 -10.65
C PHE A 148 -6.80 0.02 -11.71
N VAL A 149 -6.06 0.24 -12.81
CA VAL A 149 -6.00 -0.72 -13.92
C VAL A 149 -5.61 -2.13 -13.49
N PRO A 150 -4.59 -2.35 -12.61
CA PRO A 150 -4.30 -3.69 -12.10
C PRO A 150 -5.45 -4.34 -11.34
N GLY A 151 -6.14 -3.58 -10.49
CA GLY A 151 -7.30 -4.06 -9.74
C GLY A 151 -8.46 -4.46 -10.63
N HIS A 152 -8.81 -3.62 -11.60
CA HIS A 152 -9.85 -3.95 -12.59
C HIS A 152 -9.46 -5.15 -13.46
N ALA A 153 -8.20 -5.26 -13.87
CA ALA A 153 -7.71 -6.40 -14.64
C ALA A 153 -7.74 -7.71 -13.83
N ALA A 154 -7.48 -7.62 -12.53
CA ALA A 154 -7.62 -8.74 -11.61
C ALA A 154 -9.08 -9.24 -11.54
N LEU A 155 -10.05 -8.32 -11.45
CA LEU A 155 -11.49 -8.63 -11.43
C LEU A 155 -11.92 -9.33 -12.73
N GLU A 156 -11.55 -8.80 -13.90
CA GLU A 156 -11.87 -9.41 -15.20
C GLU A 156 -11.20 -10.78 -15.38
N ALA A 157 -9.94 -10.92 -14.98
CA ALA A 157 -9.22 -12.19 -15.03
C ALA A 157 -9.82 -13.22 -14.06
N GLY A 158 -10.14 -12.81 -12.83
CA GLY A 158 -10.77 -13.66 -11.82
C GLY A 158 -12.12 -14.21 -12.29
N GLN A 159 -12.97 -13.33 -12.85
CA GLN A 159 -14.25 -13.73 -13.45
C GLN A 159 -14.05 -14.75 -14.58
N ALA A 160 -13.10 -14.50 -15.48
CA ALA A 160 -12.85 -15.39 -16.62
C ALA A 160 -12.25 -16.75 -16.24
N LEU A 161 -11.55 -16.84 -15.10
CA LEU A 161 -10.90 -18.05 -14.61
C LEU A 161 -11.68 -18.76 -13.50
N GLY A 162 -12.72 -18.14 -12.93
CA GLY A 162 -13.37 -18.62 -11.73
C GLY A 162 -12.47 -18.54 -10.48
N ALA A 163 -11.43 -17.68 -10.50
CA ALA A 163 -10.50 -17.50 -9.41
C ALA A 163 -10.94 -16.34 -8.51
N PRO A 164 -11.01 -16.49 -7.18
CA PRO A 164 -11.38 -15.43 -6.28
C PRO A 164 -10.38 -14.30 -6.29
N VAL A 165 -10.90 -13.06 -6.21
CA VAL A 165 -10.08 -11.84 -6.20
C VAL A 165 -10.19 -11.16 -4.85
N VAL A 166 -9.03 -10.97 -4.21
CA VAL A 166 -8.88 -10.30 -2.92
C VAL A 166 -8.41 -8.88 -3.14
N GLY A 167 -9.13 -7.89 -2.66
CA GLY A 167 -8.66 -6.50 -2.63
C GLY A 167 -7.89 -6.21 -1.34
N PHE A 168 -6.63 -5.81 -1.42
CA PHE A 168 -5.90 -5.32 -0.26
C PHE A 168 -5.94 -3.78 -0.21
N CYS A 169 -6.49 -3.23 0.87
CA CYS A 169 -6.65 -1.79 1.04
C CYS A 169 -5.33 -1.14 1.52
N HIS A 170 -4.40 -0.88 0.60
CA HIS A 170 -3.12 -0.22 0.92
C HIS A 170 -3.21 1.31 1.02
N THR A 171 -4.31 1.91 0.57
CA THR A 171 -4.40 3.37 0.42
C THR A 171 -5.85 3.82 0.55
N ASP A 172 -6.09 4.86 1.33
CA ASP A 172 -7.34 5.63 1.26
C ASP A 172 -7.23 6.64 0.12
N ALA A 173 -7.69 6.23 -1.07
CA ALA A 173 -7.61 7.06 -2.26
C ALA A 173 -8.49 8.33 -2.14
N ALA A 174 -9.57 8.27 -1.36
CA ALA A 174 -10.47 9.41 -1.15
C ALA A 174 -9.80 10.48 -0.28
N ALA A 175 -9.22 10.09 0.85
CA ALA A 175 -8.49 11.02 1.71
C ALA A 175 -7.28 11.65 0.99
N LEU A 176 -6.56 10.88 0.16
CA LEU A 176 -5.48 11.43 -0.65
C LEU A 176 -5.98 12.38 -1.74
N ALA A 177 -7.13 12.10 -2.37
CA ALA A 177 -7.71 13.00 -3.35
C ALA A 177 -8.12 14.33 -2.71
N ALA A 178 -8.77 14.30 -1.54
CA ALA A 178 -9.11 15.50 -0.79
C ALA A 178 -7.88 16.33 -0.44
N LEU A 179 -6.83 15.68 0.07
CA LEU A 179 -5.60 16.33 0.48
C LEU A 179 -4.85 17.03 -0.67
N HIS A 180 -4.85 16.44 -1.86
CA HIS A 180 -4.07 16.94 -3.00
C HIS A 180 -4.87 17.80 -3.99
N LEU A 181 -6.16 17.54 -4.12
CA LEU A 181 -7.04 18.21 -5.09
C LEU A 181 -8.08 19.12 -4.43
N GLY A 182 -8.28 19.00 -3.12
CA GLY A 182 -9.29 19.71 -2.36
C GLY A 182 -10.52 18.83 -2.04
N ASP A 183 -11.33 19.29 -1.09
CA ASP A 183 -12.47 18.54 -0.53
C ASP A 183 -13.50 18.09 -1.57
N TRP A 184 -13.65 18.85 -2.67
CA TRP A 184 -14.54 18.49 -3.77
C TRP A 184 -14.19 17.13 -4.43
N ALA A 185 -12.94 16.71 -4.35
CA ALA A 185 -12.47 15.46 -4.95
C ALA A 185 -12.70 14.23 -4.05
N GLU A 186 -13.01 14.42 -2.77
CA GLU A 186 -13.18 13.30 -1.83
C GLU A 186 -14.35 12.40 -2.22
N ALA A 187 -15.54 12.96 -2.40
CA ALA A 187 -16.74 12.17 -2.65
C ALA A 187 -16.67 11.39 -3.98
N PRO A 188 -16.25 11.96 -5.13
CA PRO A 188 -16.05 11.19 -6.35
C PRO A 188 -14.99 10.09 -6.22
N ALA A 189 -13.87 10.39 -5.55
CA ALA A 189 -12.81 9.40 -5.32
C ALA A 189 -13.29 8.28 -4.40
N PHE A 190 -14.05 8.60 -3.35
CA PHE A 190 -14.65 7.63 -2.44
C PHE A 190 -15.63 6.70 -3.15
N ASN A 191 -16.52 7.25 -3.98
CA ASN A 191 -17.46 6.46 -4.74
C ASN A 191 -16.77 5.48 -5.70
N PHE A 192 -15.73 5.94 -6.43
CA PHE A 192 -14.94 5.08 -7.30
C PHE A 192 -14.22 3.98 -6.52
N TRP A 193 -13.60 4.33 -5.40
CA TRP A 193 -12.89 3.43 -4.51
C TRP A 193 -13.84 2.37 -3.93
N ALA A 194 -15.00 2.79 -3.38
CA ALA A 194 -16.00 1.91 -2.79
C ALA A 194 -16.60 0.95 -3.82
N GLN A 195 -17.02 1.46 -4.99
CA GLN A 195 -17.56 0.62 -6.07
C GLN A 195 -16.58 -0.44 -6.54
N THR A 196 -15.28 -0.16 -6.55
CA THR A 196 -14.27 -1.14 -6.94
C THR A 196 -14.10 -2.18 -5.83
N PHE A 197 -14.02 -1.77 -4.55
CA PHE A 197 -13.90 -2.71 -3.43
C PHE A 197 -15.12 -3.61 -3.26
N GLN A 198 -16.33 -3.15 -3.58
CA GLN A 198 -17.54 -3.97 -3.58
C GLN A 198 -17.51 -5.15 -4.57
N ARG A 199 -16.68 -5.05 -5.62
CA ARG A 199 -16.54 -6.11 -6.64
C ARG A 199 -15.59 -7.23 -6.24
N PHE A 200 -14.69 -7.02 -5.26
CA PHE A 200 -13.79 -8.07 -4.80
C PHE A 200 -14.54 -9.16 -4.02
N ASP A 201 -14.12 -10.42 -4.16
CA ASP A 201 -14.71 -11.54 -3.43
C ASP A 201 -14.41 -11.49 -1.94
N HIS A 202 -13.28 -10.87 -1.57
CA HIS A 202 -12.85 -10.61 -0.21
C HIS A 202 -11.99 -9.35 -0.15
N VAL A 203 -12.03 -8.64 0.99
CA VAL A 203 -11.22 -7.44 1.19
C VAL A 203 -10.38 -7.58 2.46
N ILE A 204 -9.11 -7.21 2.37
CA ILE A 204 -8.20 -7.13 3.50
C ILE A 204 -7.96 -5.67 3.85
N ALA A 205 -8.28 -5.32 5.08
CA ALA A 205 -8.00 -4.01 5.67
C ALA A 205 -6.77 -4.11 6.57
N PRO A 206 -5.81 -3.16 6.50
CA PRO A 206 -4.62 -3.19 7.35
C PRO A 206 -4.90 -2.76 8.80
N SER A 207 -6.07 -2.18 9.09
CA SER A 207 -6.46 -1.68 10.41
C SER A 207 -7.97 -1.77 10.59
N ARG A 208 -8.44 -1.72 11.85
CA ARG A 208 -9.87 -1.64 12.16
C ARG A 208 -10.47 -0.32 11.67
N HIS A 209 -9.70 0.77 11.74
CA HIS A 209 -10.08 2.05 11.16
C HIS A 209 -10.44 1.91 9.67
N MET A 210 -9.59 1.26 8.89
CA MET A 210 -9.89 1.03 7.47
C MET A 210 -11.01 0.01 7.26
N ALA A 211 -11.12 -1.03 8.09
CA ALA A 211 -12.24 -1.96 8.03
C ALA A 211 -13.58 -1.27 8.31
N GLN A 212 -13.63 -0.36 9.28
CA GLN A 212 -14.81 0.45 9.56
C GLN A 212 -15.17 1.32 8.36
N ARG A 213 -14.20 2.05 7.78
CA ARG A 213 -14.40 2.89 6.61
C ARG A 213 -14.89 2.10 5.38
N LEU A 214 -14.41 0.87 5.19
CA LEU A 214 -14.91 -0.05 4.17
C LEU A 214 -16.35 -0.51 4.50
N GLY A 215 -16.64 -0.84 5.75
CA GLY A 215 -17.99 -1.20 6.21
C GLY A 215 -19.00 -0.06 6.02
N ASP A 216 -18.62 1.17 6.33
CA ASP A 216 -19.45 2.36 6.11
C ASP A 216 -19.74 2.60 4.61
N ALA A 217 -18.87 2.10 3.73
CA ALA A 217 -19.07 2.06 2.28
C ALA A 217 -19.89 0.85 1.80
N GLY A 218 -20.45 0.03 2.71
CA GLY A 218 -21.28 -1.14 2.40
C GLY A 218 -20.49 -2.37 1.95
N ILE A 219 -19.19 -2.47 2.30
CA ILE A 219 -18.38 -3.64 1.99
C ILE A 219 -18.35 -4.57 3.19
N GLU A 220 -19.06 -5.70 3.09
CA GLU A 220 -19.28 -6.62 4.22
C GLU A 220 -18.17 -7.68 4.36
N ARG A 221 -17.51 -8.06 3.25
CA ARG A 221 -16.50 -9.14 3.24
C ARG A 221 -15.11 -8.61 3.54
N VAL A 222 -14.94 -8.04 4.72
CA VAL A 222 -13.69 -7.43 5.17
C VAL A 222 -13.07 -8.25 6.30
N THR A 223 -11.77 -8.54 6.17
CA THR A 223 -10.96 -9.09 7.27
C THR A 223 -9.83 -8.13 7.61
N VAL A 224 -9.66 -7.86 8.89
CA VAL A 224 -8.50 -7.07 9.36
C VAL A 224 -7.29 -7.98 9.40
N ASN A 225 -6.29 -7.68 8.58
CA ASN A 225 -4.96 -8.27 8.66
C ASN A 225 -3.92 -7.15 8.65
N PRO A 226 -3.33 -6.83 9.81
CA PRO A 226 -2.37 -5.73 9.92
C PRO A 226 -1.12 -6.01 9.09
N LEU A 227 -0.36 -4.96 8.81
CA LEU A 227 0.97 -5.09 8.21
C LEU A 227 1.98 -5.53 9.26
N GLY A 228 3.12 -6.02 8.80
CA GLY A 228 4.21 -6.51 9.63
C GLY A 228 5.49 -5.70 9.49
N VAL A 229 6.49 -6.13 10.24
CA VAL A 229 7.84 -5.57 10.22
C VAL A 229 8.87 -6.68 10.39
N ASP A 230 10.07 -6.46 9.88
CA ASP A 230 11.24 -7.30 10.12
C ASP A 230 11.78 -7.00 11.52
N VAL A 231 11.41 -7.85 12.48
CA VAL A 231 11.75 -7.64 13.89
C VAL A 231 13.21 -7.95 14.20
N ASP A 232 13.89 -8.71 13.35
CA ASP A 232 15.32 -9.02 13.51
C ASP A 232 16.17 -7.87 12.96
N LEU A 233 15.72 -7.27 11.85
CA LEU A 233 16.36 -6.09 11.29
C LEU A 233 16.18 -4.85 12.20
N PHE A 234 14.96 -4.61 12.69
CA PHE A 234 14.66 -3.49 13.59
C PHE A 234 14.72 -3.99 15.05
N ASP A 235 15.93 -4.19 15.54
CA ASP A 235 16.20 -4.64 16.91
C ASP A 235 16.88 -3.53 17.73
N PRO A 236 16.46 -3.30 18.99
CA PRO A 236 17.11 -2.33 19.89
C PRO A 236 18.62 -2.57 20.06
N ALA A 237 19.07 -3.83 19.93
CA ALA A 237 20.49 -4.19 20.06
C ALA A 237 21.39 -3.58 18.96
N HIS A 238 20.81 -3.11 17.86
CA HIS A 238 21.54 -2.43 16.79
C HIS A 238 21.85 -0.95 17.10
N GLY A 239 21.29 -0.40 18.18
CA GLY A 239 21.46 0.99 18.58
C GLY A 239 22.84 1.27 19.19
N ASP A 240 23.37 2.45 18.88
CA ASP A 240 24.54 3.06 19.54
C ASP A 240 24.26 4.57 19.70
N ARG A 241 23.54 4.89 20.76
CA ARG A 241 23.13 6.25 21.08
C ARG A 241 24.31 7.20 21.20
N ALA A 242 25.35 6.79 21.93
CA ALA A 242 26.52 7.65 22.15
C ALA A 242 27.24 8.00 20.81
N LYS A 243 27.36 7.03 19.92
CA LYS A 243 27.92 7.23 18.59
C LYS A 243 27.04 8.17 17.74
N LEU A 244 25.70 8.00 17.80
CA LEU A 244 24.78 8.86 17.08
C LEU A 244 24.87 10.31 17.56
N LEU A 245 24.81 10.57 18.87
CA LEU A 245 24.90 11.90 19.43
C LEU A 245 26.24 12.58 19.07
N ARG A 246 27.37 11.88 19.18
CA ARG A 246 28.66 12.41 18.74
C ARG A 246 28.67 12.76 17.25
N ARG A 247 28.06 11.93 16.40
CA ARG A 247 27.97 12.19 14.94
C ARG A 247 27.14 13.43 14.62
N LEU A 248 26.13 13.70 15.45
CA LEU A 248 25.24 14.84 15.29
C LEU A 248 25.72 16.10 16.04
N ASP A 249 26.84 16.00 16.75
CA ASP A 249 27.41 17.05 17.62
C ASP A 249 26.38 17.52 18.68
N LEU A 250 25.72 16.56 19.32
CA LEU A 250 24.68 16.79 20.31
C LEU A 250 25.14 16.34 21.72
N PRO A 251 24.77 17.07 22.78
CA PRO A 251 25.05 16.67 24.18
C PRO A 251 24.41 15.35 24.56
N ASP A 252 25.02 14.61 25.50
CA ASP A 252 24.47 13.36 26.01
C ASP A 252 23.09 13.53 26.69
N SER A 253 22.79 14.73 27.21
CA SER A 253 21.50 15.09 27.81
C SER A 253 20.38 15.33 26.78
N THR A 254 20.68 15.29 25.49
CA THR A 254 19.68 15.53 24.42
C THR A 254 18.55 14.49 24.49
N ARG A 255 17.32 14.94 24.38
CA ARG A 255 16.13 14.12 24.18
C ARG A 255 15.87 14.01 22.68
N LEU A 256 16.36 12.93 22.06
CA LEU A 256 16.40 12.79 20.61
C LEU A 256 15.12 12.14 20.10
N LEU A 257 14.26 12.94 19.48
CA LEU A 257 13.10 12.50 18.73
C LEU A 257 13.49 12.18 17.28
N VAL A 258 12.84 11.21 16.65
CA VAL A 258 13.11 10.86 15.26
C VAL A 258 11.81 10.73 14.46
N PHE A 259 11.86 11.18 13.22
CA PHE A 259 10.89 10.85 12.18
C PHE A 259 11.66 10.29 10.96
N ALA A 260 11.12 9.25 10.33
CA ALA A 260 11.67 8.69 9.11
C ALA A 260 10.58 8.57 8.04
N GLY A 261 10.78 9.23 6.90
CA GLY A 261 9.81 9.21 5.81
C GLY A 261 10.09 10.27 4.75
N ARG A 262 9.40 10.17 3.62
CA ARG A 262 9.44 11.22 2.59
C ARG A 262 8.71 12.48 3.10
N PRO A 263 9.16 13.67 2.70
CA PRO A 263 8.44 14.91 2.98
C PRO A 263 7.22 14.97 2.06
N ALA A 264 6.11 14.46 2.55
CA ALA A 264 4.83 14.49 1.87
C ALA A 264 3.83 15.29 2.72
N ARG A 265 2.86 15.92 2.06
CA ARG A 265 1.90 16.82 2.72
C ARG A 265 1.19 16.14 3.88
N GLU A 266 0.80 14.89 3.70
CA GLU A 266 0.13 14.08 4.72
C GLU A 266 0.99 13.77 5.95
N LYS A 267 2.32 13.88 5.85
CA LYS A 267 3.22 13.61 6.97
C LYS A 267 3.33 14.76 7.96
N ASN A 268 2.86 15.94 7.58
CA ASN A 268 2.76 17.14 8.42
C ASN A 268 4.07 17.45 9.19
N VAL A 269 5.20 17.43 8.43
CA VAL A 269 6.56 17.61 9.00
C VAL A 269 6.71 18.95 9.72
N GLU A 270 6.07 20.02 9.19
CA GLU A 270 6.09 21.35 9.82
C GLU A 270 5.49 21.36 11.23
N ALA A 271 4.42 20.61 11.47
CA ALA A 271 3.85 20.51 12.81
C ALA A 271 4.83 19.86 13.80
N MET A 272 5.56 18.83 13.38
CA MET A 272 6.60 18.18 14.20
C MET A 272 7.75 19.15 14.53
N ILE A 273 8.23 19.89 13.53
CA ILE A 273 9.29 20.90 13.72
C ILE A 273 8.81 21.96 14.72
N THR A 274 7.63 22.53 14.50
CA THR A 274 7.07 23.58 15.37
C THR A 274 6.85 23.06 16.79
N ALA A 275 6.40 21.81 16.97
CA ALA A 275 6.24 21.23 18.30
C ALA A 275 7.56 21.14 19.07
N VAL A 276 8.64 20.69 18.39
CA VAL A 276 9.95 20.54 19.03
C VAL A 276 10.64 21.91 19.25
N GLU A 277 10.47 22.88 18.35
CA GLU A 277 10.90 24.26 18.60
C GLU A 277 10.23 24.87 19.83
N ARG A 278 8.92 24.65 19.98
CA ARG A 278 8.14 25.14 21.11
C ARG A 278 8.64 24.58 22.45
N LEU A 279 9.06 23.31 22.47
CA LEU A 279 9.65 22.67 23.63
C LEU A 279 11.02 23.23 23.97
N GLY A 280 11.83 23.54 22.96
CA GLY A 280 13.20 24.03 23.15
C GLY A 280 14.05 23.10 24.03
N GLY A 281 14.96 23.69 24.80
CA GLY A 281 15.76 22.99 25.81
C GLY A 281 16.48 21.74 25.30
N PRO A 282 16.35 20.59 25.95
CA PRO A 282 17.08 19.38 25.57
C PRO A 282 16.48 18.61 24.38
N TYR A 283 15.32 19.04 23.86
CA TYR A 283 14.64 18.31 22.78
C TYR A 283 15.27 18.62 21.44
N HIS A 284 15.50 17.57 20.66
CA HIS A 284 16.05 17.68 19.30
C HIS A 284 15.32 16.71 18.37
N LEU A 285 14.96 17.18 17.18
CA LEU A 285 14.29 16.38 16.16
C LEU A 285 15.26 15.96 15.05
N LEU A 286 15.35 14.67 14.81
CA LEU A 286 16.07 14.07 13.70
C LEU A 286 15.07 13.70 12.59
N LEU A 287 15.11 14.39 11.46
CA LEU A 287 14.30 14.09 10.27
C LEU A 287 15.11 13.28 9.27
N ILE A 288 14.70 12.02 9.01
CA ILE A 288 15.33 11.15 8.02
C ILE A 288 14.46 11.10 6.76
N GLY A 289 15.02 11.52 5.63
CA GLY A 289 14.32 11.52 4.35
C GLY A 289 13.53 12.79 4.03
N ALA A 290 13.56 13.79 4.90
CA ALA A 290 12.94 15.09 4.66
C ALA A 290 13.70 15.96 3.64
N GLY A 291 14.92 15.58 3.29
CA GLY A 291 15.77 16.36 2.40
C GLY A 291 16.28 17.66 3.04
N ARG A 292 16.98 18.49 2.21
CA ARG A 292 17.53 19.78 2.67
C ARG A 292 16.51 20.91 2.65
N ASP A 293 15.29 20.63 2.21
CA ASP A 293 14.23 21.65 2.02
C ASP A 293 13.43 21.95 3.28
N ALA A 294 13.68 21.22 4.40
CA ALA A 294 13.10 21.57 5.69
C ALA A 294 13.71 22.89 6.18
N ARG A 295 12.86 23.77 6.74
CA ARG A 295 13.34 25.02 7.30
C ARG A 295 14.37 24.78 8.40
N TYR A 296 15.32 25.69 8.52
CA TYR A 296 16.30 25.65 9.62
C TYR A 296 15.63 25.90 10.98
N ALA A 297 15.99 25.07 11.96
CA ALA A 297 15.67 25.26 13.35
C ALA A 297 16.86 24.81 14.23
N PRO A 298 17.14 25.47 15.35
CA PRO A 298 18.33 25.20 16.16
C PRO A 298 18.34 23.79 16.79
N ASN A 299 17.16 23.21 16.98
CA ASN A 299 16.98 21.86 17.54
C ASN A 299 16.48 20.86 16.50
N LEU A 300 16.93 21.02 15.25
CA LEU A 300 16.56 20.16 14.11
C LEU A 300 17.80 19.71 13.37
N THR A 301 17.88 18.42 13.07
CA THR A 301 18.82 17.85 12.11
C THR A 301 18.09 17.12 11.00
N CYS A 302 18.37 17.47 9.74
CA CYS A 302 17.82 16.82 8.57
C CYS A 302 18.87 15.91 7.93
N LEU A 303 18.49 14.64 7.73
CA LEU A 303 19.29 13.68 6.97
C LEU A 303 18.59 13.33 5.67
N ASP A 304 19.39 13.02 4.65
CA ASP A 304 18.89 12.49 3.39
C ASP A 304 18.17 11.15 3.59
N TYR A 305 17.42 10.72 2.56
CA TYR A 305 16.74 9.42 2.57
C TYR A 305 17.77 8.29 2.72
N GLU A 306 17.64 7.53 3.83
CA GLU A 306 18.47 6.36 4.06
C GLU A 306 17.96 5.18 3.24
N ARG A 307 18.83 4.64 2.40
CA ARG A 307 18.53 3.51 1.52
C ARG A 307 18.91 2.17 2.13
N ASP A 308 19.87 2.19 3.03
CA ASP A 308 20.32 1.01 3.75
C ASP A 308 19.40 0.77 4.96
N PRO A 309 18.59 -0.30 4.96
CA PRO A 309 17.66 -0.56 6.04
C PRO A 309 18.37 -0.87 7.37
N HIS A 310 19.60 -1.40 7.34
CA HIS A 310 20.38 -1.65 8.57
C HIS A 310 20.82 -0.33 9.22
N ARG A 311 21.20 0.66 8.41
CA ARG A 311 21.53 1.99 8.94
C ARG A 311 20.32 2.71 9.49
N LEU A 312 19.17 2.57 8.84
CA LEU A 312 17.92 3.11 9.35
C LEU A 312 17.57 2.47 10.69
N ALA A 313 17.61 1.15 10.79
CA ALA A 313 17.33 0.41 12.01
C ALA A 313 18.26 0.82 13.16
N ALA A 314 19.57 0.90 12.91
CA ALA A 314 20.55 1.35 13.90
C ALA A 314 20.31 2.80 14.34
N THR A 315 19.89 3.67 13.42
CA THR A 315 19.59 5.08 13.75
C THR A 315 18.32 5.18 14.59
N LEU A 316 17.25 4.46 14.23
CA LEU A 316 16.02 4.39 15.04
C LEU A 316 16.33 3.87 16.44
N ALA A 317 16.99 2.72 16.57
CA ALA A 317 17.34 2.12 17.84
C ALA A 317 18.25 3.00 18.74
N SER A 318 18.83 4.06 18.19
CA SER A 318 19.70 5.00 18.91
C SER A 318 18.96 6.26 19.40
N CYS A 319 17.66 6.42 19.09
CA CYS A 319 16.85 7.58 19.48
C CYS A 319 16.02 7.31 20.75
N ASP A 320 15.31 8.33 21.25
CA ASP A 320 14.52 8.22 22.48
C ASP A 320 13.03 7.99 22.25
N ALA A 321 12.48 8.51 21.17
CA ALA A 321 11.09 8.34 20.76
C ALA A 321 10.90 8.62 19.28
N PHE A 322 9.89 7.99 18.69
CA PHE A 322 9.45 8.26 17.33
C PHE A 322 8.32 9.28 17.33
N LEU A 323 8.46 10.37 16.58
CA LEU A 323 7.43 11.40 16.45
C LEU A 323 6.69 11.28 15.13
N HIS A 324 5.38 11.31 15.14
CA HIS A 324 4.51 11.21 13.96
C HIS A 324 3.39 12.27 14.02
N ALA A 325 2.99 12.79 12.85
CA ALA A 325 1.97 13.84 12.77
C ALA A 325 0.92 13.64 11.67
N ASN A 326 0.85 12.44 11.05
CA ASN A 326 -0.14 12.14 10.03
C ASN A 326 -1.44 11.62 10.67
N GLU A 327 -2.53 12.38 10.59
CA GLU A 327 -3.85 12.00 11.08
C GLU A 327 -4.60 11.02 10.15
N HIS A 328 -4.16 10.93 8.90
CA HIS A 328 -4.72 10.04 7.87
C HIS A 328 -3.87 8.78 7.64
N GLU A 329 -3.05 8.42 8.63
CA GLU A 329 -2.25 7.19 8.50
C GLU A 329 -3.17 5.97 8.52
N ILE A 330 -3.08 5.15 7.46
CA ILE A 330 -3.92 3.97 7.33
C ILE A 330 -3.47 2.87 8.28
N PHE A 331 -2.17 2.75 8.47
CA PHE A 331 -1.54 1.78 9.35
C PHE A 331 -0.19 2.25 9.88
N GLY A 332 0.78 2.61 8.99
CA GLY A 332 2.07 3.16 9.37
C GLY A 332 3.16 2.12 9.62
N LEU A 333 3.71 1.53 8.53
CA LEU A 333 4.86 0.61 8.64
C LEU A 333 6.03 1.20 9.44
N VAL A 334 6.31 2.49 9.28
CA VAL A 334 7.40 3.16 9.99
C VAL A 334 7.18 3.21 11.49
N LEU A 335 5.93 3.22 11.96
CA LEU A 335 5.61 3.11 13.38
C LEU A 335 5.99 1.74 13.92
N LEU A 336 5.71 0.68 13.17
CA LEU A 336 6.13 -0.67 13.54
C LEU A 336 7.66 -0.81 13.53
N GLU A 337 8.36 -0.20 12.58
CA GLU A 337 9.82 -0.18 12.52
C GLU A 337 10.41 0.50 13.76
N ALA A 338 9.81 1.62 14.17
CA ALA A 338 10.20 2.33 15.38
C ALA A 338 9.91 1.50 16.64
N MET A 339 8.70 0.96 16.78
CA MET A 339 8.32 0.12 17.92
C MET A 339 9.17 -1.17 18.00
N ALA A 340 9.47 -1.78 16.86
CA ALA A 340 10.37 -2.93 16.77
C ALA A 340 11.79 -2.58 17.22
N ALA A 341 12.28 -1.38 16.89
CA ALA A 341 13.56 -0.86 17.33
C ALA A 341 13.54 -0.38 18.81
N GLY A 342 12.46 -0.62 19.55
CA GLY A 342 12.33 -0.24 20.94
C GLY A 342 12.03 1.23 21.18
N LEU A 343 11.42 1.93 20.22
CA LEU A 343 11.04 3.34 20.40
C LEU A 343 9.58 3.46 20.84
N PRO A 344 9.29 4.17 21.93
CA PRO A 344 7.96 4.70 22.18
C PRO A 344 7.52 5.62 21.05
N VAL A 345 6.24 5.60 20.68
CA VAL A 345 5.69 6.45 19.63
C VAL A 345 4.89 7.59 20.21
N VAL A 346 5.12 8.81 19.71
CA VAL A 346 4.25 9.96 19.92
C VAL A 346 3.55 10.31 18.61
N GLY A 347 2.24 10.40 18.62
CA GLY A 347 1.46 10.78 17.43
C GLY A 347 0.00 11.07 17.72
N PRO A 348 -0.77 11.55 16.72
CA PRO A 348 -2.17 11.90 16.90
C PRO A 348 -3.02 10.66 17.15
N LYS A 349 -4.10 10.82 17.91
CA LYS A 349 -5.02 9.71 18.23
C LYS A 349 -5.90 9.25 17.05
N GLN A 350 -5.77 9.87 15.89
CA GLN A 350 -6.55 9.60 14.69
C GLN A 350 -5.91 8.50 13.84
N GLY A 351 -6.73 7.87 12.98
CA GLY A 351 -6.30 6.91 11.98
C GLY A 351 -5.63 5.67 12.56
N GLY A 352 -4.74 5.06 11.80
CA GLY A 352 -3.98 3.88 12.21
C GLY A 352 -3.02 4.12 13.37
N VAL A 353 -2.61 5.37 13.63
CA VAL A 353 -1.77 5.72 14.78
C VAL A 353 -2.52 5.44 16.07
N GLY A 354 -3.77 5.94 16.18
CA GLY A 354 -4.61 5.73 17.36
C GLY A 354 -4.99 4.27 17.60
N GLU A 355 -4.85 3.39 16.59
CA GLU A 355 -5.06 1.95 16.75
C GLU A 355 -3.80 1.22 17.22
N LEU A 356 -2.63 1.63 16.72
CA LEU A 356 -1.35 0.99 17.04
C LEU A 356 -0.78 1.42 18.39
N VAL A 357 -1.05 2.67 18.78
CA VAL A 357 -0.44 3.34 19.95
C VAL A 357 -1.47 3.53 21.04
N ASP A 358 -1.12 3.16 22.24
CA ASP A 358 -1.80 3.45 23.49
C ASP A 358 -0.78 3.83 24.59
N ALA A 359 -1.28 4.00 25.82
CA ALA A 359 -0.42 4.37 26.93
C ALA A 359 0.67 3.35 27.28
N GLU A 360 0.54 2.09 26.87
CA GLU A 360 1.57 1.06 27.15
C GLU A 360 2.77 1.17 26.21
N VAL A 361 2.57 1.61 24.96
CA VAL A 361 3.60 1.60 23.92
C VAL A 361 4.00 2.99 23.43
N GLY A 362 3.36 4.05 23.94
CA GLY A 362 3.63 5.40 23.52
C GLY A 362 2.77 6.45 24.23
N GLN A 363 2.59 7.57 23.55
CA GLN A 363 1.77 8.67 24.02
C GLN A 363 0.98 9.29 22.86
N LEU A 364 -0.34 9.30 22.95
CA LEU A 364 -1.19 9.94 21.96
C LEU A 364 -1.35 11.43 22.23
N ALA A 365 -1.18 12.23 21.18
CA ALA A 365 -1.57 13.63 21.13
C ALA A 365 -3.06 13.75 20.75
N HIS A 366 -3.72 14.81 21.22
CA HIS A 366 -5.13 15.05 20.87
C HIS A 366 -5.33 15.21 19.35
N SER A 367 -4.40 15.89 18.69
CA SER A 367 -4.35 16.07 17.23
C SER A 367 -2.89 16.28 16.79
N SER A 368 -2.68 16.52 15.49
CA SER A 368 -1.38 16.93 14.93
C SER A 368 -1.06 18.42 15.15
N ASP A 369 -1.87 19.17 15.91
CA ASP A 369 -1.51 20.52 16.31
C ASP A 369 -0.18 20.53 17.06
N PRO A 370 0.75 21.48 16.74
CA PRO A 370 2.06 21.53 17.40
C PRO A 370 2.02 21.64 18.92
N ALA A 371 1.00 22.27 19.49
CA ALA A 371 0.87 22.34 20.95
C ALA A 371 0.52 20.98 21.54
N HIS A 372 -0.44 20.27 20.95
CA HIS A 372 -0.84 18.94 21.39
C HIS A 372 0.29 17.91 21.23
N LEU A 373 1.10 18.02 20.14
CA LEU A 373 2.28 17.18 19.97
C LEU A 373 3.34 17.47 21.04
N ALA A 374 3.59 18.77 21.36
CA ALA A 374 4.53 19.16 22.40
C ALA A 374 4.10 18.63 23.78
N GLU A 375 2.84 18.79 24.16
CA GLU A 375 2.27 18.25 25.41
C GLU A 375 2.44 16.72 25.49
N ALA A 376 2.17 16.00 24.39
CA ALA A 376 2.33 14.55 24.35
C ALA A 376 3.80 14.13 24.46
N ILE A 377 4.73 14.87 23.87
CA ILE A 377 6.17 14.63 24.03
C ILE A 377 6.57 14.79 25.49
N GLU A 378 6.21 15.90 26.16
CA GLU A 378 6.53 16.11 27.57
C GLU A 378 5.91 15.03 28.46
N ALA A 379 4.65 14.66 28.21
CA ALA A 379 3.97 13.59 28.92
C ALA A 379 4.71 12.25 28.78
N LEU A 380 5.18 11.88 27.57
CA LEU A 380 5.98 10.69 27.39
C LEU A 380 7.28 10.74 28.19
N PHE A 381 7.99 11.87 28.16
CA PHE A 381 9.29 12.01 28.83
C PHE A 381 9.18 12.12 30.37
N SER A 382 7.98 12.32 30.90
CA SER A 382 7.71 12.26 32.35
C SER A 382 7.45 10.85 32.88
N ARG A 383 7.36 9.85 32.00
CA ARG A 383 7.01 8.45 32.30
C ARG A 383 8.23 7.55 32.22
N ASP A 384 8.09 6.31 32.68
CA ASP A 384 9.11 5.25 32.48
C ASP A 384 9.18 4.82 31.00
N ARG A 385 10.05 5.51 30.26
CA ARG A 385 10.26 5.25 28.82
C ARG A 385 10.86 3.89 28.56
N ALA A 386 11.66 3.35 29.47
CA ALA A 386 12.28 2.03 29.30
C ALA A 386 11.20 0.93 29.34
N ALA A 387 10.26 1.02 30.25
CA ALA A 387 9.13 0.11 30.32
C ALA A 387 8.24 0.22 29.09
N ILE A 388 7.96 1.46 28.60
CA ILE A 388 7.16 1.71 27.40
C ILE A 388 7.87 1.16 26.16
N ALA A 389 9.19 1.35 26.02
CA ALA A 389 10.01 0.85 24.93
C ALA A 389 10.00 -0.69 24.87
N ALA A 390 10.15 -1.34 26.02
CA ALA A 390 10.07 -2.80 26.11
C ALA A 390 8.69 -3.33 25.71
N ALA A 391 7.62 -2.69 26.16
CA ALA A 391 6.25 -3.05 25.80
C ALA A 391 5.98 -2.84 24.30
N ALA A 392 6.46 -1.73 23.71
CA ALA A 392 6.35 -1.47 22.28
C ALA A 392 7.03 -2.56 21.44
N ARG A 393 8.25 -2.94 21.81
CA ARG A 393 8.98 -4.04 21.17
C ARG A 393 8.23 -5.35 21.30
N ALA A 394 7.84 -5.75 22.53
CA ALA A 394 7.18 -7.02 22.79
C ALA A 394 5.87 -7.14 21.98
N ARG A 395 5.04 -6.12 21.98
CA ARG A 395 3.78 -6.08 21.20
C ARG A 395 4.05 -6.24 19.71
N THR A 396 5.08 -5.58 19.19
CA THR A 396 5.42 -5.62 17.77
C THR A 396 5.91 -7.01 17.37
N VAL A 397 6.77 -7.64 18.15
CA VAL A 397 7.26 -9.00 17.90
C VAL A 397 6.12 -10.01 17.91
N GLU A 398 5.22 -9.92 18.90
CA GLU A 398 4.09 -10.85 19.06
C GLU A 398 3.06 -10.73 17.92
N ARG A 399 2.69 -9.51 17.53
CA ARG A 399 1.49 -9.28 16.69
C ARG A 399 1.80 -8.86 15.28
N HIS A 400 2.98 -8.27 15.04
CA HIS A 400 3.35 -7.59 13.81
C HIS A 400 4.66 -8.08 13.19
N SER A 401 5.25 -9.20 13.65
CA SER A 401 6.30 -9.86 12.87
C SER A 401 5.76 -10.31 11.52
N TRP A 402 6.59 -10.31 10.47
CA TRP A 402 6.17 -10.82 9.16
C TRP A 402 5.65 -12.25 9.24
N ASP A 403 6.21 -13.08 10.13
CA ASP A 403 5.73 -14.45 10.34
C ASP A 403 4.27 -14.48 10.79
N ALA A 404 3.93 -13.74 11.84
CA ALA A 404 2.58 -13.69 12.38
C ALA A 404 1.57 -13.12 11.35
N VAL A 405 1.99 -12.13 10.55
CA VAL A 405 1.13 -11.47 9.57
C VAL A 405 0.88 -12.35 8.35
N PHE A 406 1.93 -12.93 7.76
CA PHE A 406 1.80 -13.73 6.55
C PHE A 406 1.24 -15.12 6.79
N GLU A 407 1.38 -15.66 8.01
CA GLU A 407 0.69 -16.89 8.40
C GLU A 407 -0.82 -16.72 8.34
N ARG A 408 -1.35 -15.64 8.97
CA ARG A 408 -2.79 -15.32 8.92
C ARG A 408 -3.27 -15.07 7.50
N LEU A 409 -2.48 -14.30 6.74
CA LEU A 409 -2.82 -13.93 5.36
C LEU A 409 -2.87 -15.16 4.44
N THR A 410 -1.90 -16.07 4.57
CA THR A 410 -1.83 -17.28 3.77
C THR A 410 -2.99 -18.22 4.08
N ALA A 411 -3.45 -18.29 5.33
CA ALA A 411 -4.63 -19.05 5.70
C ALA A 411 -5.92 -18.51 5.02
N ILE A 412 -6.04 -17.18 4.87
CA ILE A 412 -7.16 -16.56 4.13
C ILE A 412 -7.12 -17.00 2.66
N TYR A 413 -5.97 -16.91 1.99
CA TYR A 413 -5.85 -17.33 0.59
C TYR A 413 -6.11 -18.82 0.40
N ALA A 414 -5.58 -19.68 1.27
CA ALA A 414 -5.83 -21.11 1.20
C ALA A 414 -7.33 -21.44 1.34
N GLY A 415 -8.03 -20.76 2.24
CA GLY A 415 -9.48 -20.91 2.40
C GLY A 415 -10.29 -20.45 1.19
N LEU A 416 -9.81 -19.43 0.46
CA LEU A 416 -10.45 -18.95 -0.76
C LEU A 416 -10.13 -19.87 -1.94
N ALA A 417 -8.89 -20.32 -2.10
CA ALA A 417 -8.47 -21.25 -3.15
C ALA A 417 -9.24 -22.58 -3.08
N ALA A 418 -9.49 -23.09 -1.87
CA ALA A 418 -10.24 -24.32 -1.66
C ALA A 418 -11.73 -24.23 -2.04
N ARG A 419 -12.31 -23.02 -2.09
CA ARG A 419 -13.71 -22.78 -2.47
C ARG A 419 -13.90 -22.55 -3.96
N ALA A 420 -12.85 -22.25 -4.70
CA ALA A 420 -12.90 -22.03 -6.13
C ALA A 420 -13.24 -23.34 -6.85
N PRO A 421 -14.21 -23.36 -7.79
CA PRO A 421 -14.49 -24.55 -8.58
C PRO A 421 -13.29 -24.89 -9.46
N ILE A 422 -12.74 -26.10 -9.33
CA ILE A 422 -11.73 -26.64 -10.24
C ILE A 422 -12.40 -26.79 -11.61
N GLN A 423 -12.24 -25.81 -12.49
CA GLN A 423 -12.70 -25.96 -13.85
C GLN A 423 -11.65 -26.75 -14.65
N PRO A 424 -11.99 -27.95 -15.18
CA PRO A 424 -11.12 -28.62 -16.13
C PRO A 424 -11.09 -27.81 -17.42
N PHE A 425 -9.92 -27.35 -17.81
CA PHE A 425 -9.72 -26.59 -19.04
C PHE A 425 -9.83 -27.54 -20.23
N ALA A 426 -10.91 -27.43 -20.97
CA ALA A 426 -11.01 -28.02 -22.30
C ALA A 426 -10.16 -27.19 -23.27
N LEU A 427 -9.02 -27.74 -23.70
CA LEU A 427 -8.32 -27.26 -24.88
C LEU A 427 -9.25 -27.54 -26.09
N SER A 428 -9.99 -26.52 -26.54
CA SER A 428 -10.57 -26.59 -27.87
C SER A 428 -9.42 -26.51 -28.88
N ALA A 429 -9.27 -27.59 -29.65
CA ALA A 429 -8.30 -27.79 -30.70
C ALA A 429 -8.36 -26.71 -31.82
#